data_aa66575f953a498e1f8c83cdc519fc9b
#
_entry.id   aa66575f953a498e1f8c83cdc519fc9b
#
_cell.length_a   1.000
_cell.length_b   1.000
_cell.length_c   1.000
_cell.angle_alpha   90.00
_cell.angle_beta   90.00
_cell.angle_gamma   90.00
#
_symmetry.space_group_name_H-M   'P 1'
#
loop_
_entity.id
_entity.type
_entity.pdbx_description
1 polymer ?
#
loop_
_entity_poly.entity_id
_entity_poly.type
_entity_poly.pdbx_seq_one_letter_code
_entity_poly.pdbx_strand_id
1 'polypeptide(L)'
;MKSCDANAFQSLTTSKELSARLLELREDIRQAWNPSIGGRAWGRQHSDLMDTAVRRLFELACERSGEAPSNITVIATGGYGQKCLAPWSDVDLTFLVDRTDDPPILREAFQLVMDVLLSGCRIKVGYAYRSMDEILAGGLDHQTQTALLDSRFICGDRNLYDRFDSIYHGTLQMADFLFQKSAERQSIRHRNGESAFLLEPDVKEGAGGLRDIQSA
;
A
#
# COMPACT_ATOMS: atom_id res chain seq x y z
N MET A 1 22.20 0.86 -11.37
CA MET A 1 20.92 0.39 -10.78
C MET A 1 20.02 -0.02 -11.94
N LYS A 2 19.66 -1.32 -12.07
CA LYS A 2 18.67 -1.71 -13.07
C LYS A 2 17.31 -1.18 -12.58
N SER A 3 16.68 -0.31 -13.37
CA SER A 3 15.27 0.05 -13.22
C SER A 3 14.46 -1.25 -13.26
N CYS A 4 13.44 -1.39 -12.40
CA CYS A 4 12.49 -2.49 -12.53
C CYS A 4 11.92 -2.42 -13.96
N ASP A 5 12.15 -3.46 -14.76
CA ASP A 5 11.66 -3.47 -16.13
C ASP A 5 10.12 -3.47 -16.07
N ALA A 6 9.51 -2.41 -16.60
CA ALA A 6 8.05 -2.27 -16.65
C ALA A 6 7.38 -3.47 -17.35
N ASN A 7 8.11 -4.18 -18.19
CA ASN A 7 7.64 -5.34 -18.94
C ASN A 7 7.88 -6.68 -18.22
N ALA A 8 8.44 -6.65 -17.00
CA ALA A 8 8.89 -7.87 -16.29
C ALA A 8 7.78 -8.93 -16.09
N PHE A 9 6.52 -8.54 -16.13
CA PHE A 9 5.35 -9.39 -15.94
C PHE A 9 4.41 -9.46 -17.14
N GLN A 10 4.67 -8.73 -18.22
CA GLN A 10 3.70 -8.46 -19.29
C GLN A 10 3.21 -9.72 -20.03
N SER A 11 4.08 -10.71 -20.22
CA SER A 11 3.73 -11.97 -20.89
C SER A 11 3.16 -13.04 -19.96
N LEU A 12 3.14 -12.81 -18.65
CA LEU A 12 2.73 -13.79 -17.65
C LEU A 12 1.22 -13.72 -17.42
N THR A 13 0.55 -14.88 -17.41
CA THR A 13 -0.91 -14.97 -17.32
C THR A 13 -1.41 -15.82 -16.15
N THR A 14 -0.55 -16.67 -15.58
CA THR A 14 -0.92 -17.55 -14.48
C THR A 14 -0.38 -17.04 -13.14
N SER A 15 -1.14 -17.27 -12.07
CA SER A 15 -0.72 -16.90 -10.70
C SER A 15 0.62 -17.54 -10.31
N LYS A 16 0.89 -18.76 -10.80
CA LYS A 16 2.15 -19.48 -10.53
C LYS A 16 3.35 -18.80 -11.17
N GLU A 17 3.26 -18.41 -12.44
CA GLU A 17 4.34 -17.72 -13.16
C GLU A 17 4.59 -16.33 -12.54
N LEU A 18 3.53 -15.59 -12.23
CA LEU A 18 3.61 -14.29 -11.60
C LEU A 18 4.28 -14.36 -10.23
N SER A 19 3.90 -15.33 -9.41
CA SER A 19 4.51 -15.56 -8.09
C SER A 19 5.99 -15.92 -8.21
N ALA A 20 6.34 -16.84 -9.11
CA ALA A 20 7.73 -17.24 -9.32
C ALA A 20 8.59 -16.06 -9.76
N ARG A 21 8.10 -15.28 -10.72
CA ARG A 21 8.83 -14.10 -11.22
C ARG A 21 8.98 -13.00 -10.16
N LEU A 22 7.94 -12.75 -9.37
CA LEU A 22 7.99 -11.77 -8.29
C LEU A 22 9.01 -12.18 -7.22
N LEU A 23 9.05 -13.45 -6.83
CA LEU A 23 10.04 -13.97 -5.88
C LEU A 23 11.48 -13.83 -6.41
N GLU A 24 11.71 -14.17 -7.69
CA GLU A 24 13.00 -14.01 -8.34
C GLU A 24 13.48 -12.55 -8.29
N LEU A 25 12.64 -11.60 -8.74
CA LEU A 25 13.00 -10.18 -8.76
C LEU A 25 13.20 -9.58 -7.36
N ARG A 26 12.45 -10.04 -6.37
CA ARG A 26 12.66 -9.64 -4.97
C ARG A 26 14.00 -10.15 -4.45
N GLU A 27 14.38 -11.36 -4.81
CA GLU A 27 15.68 -11.92 -4.44
C GLU A 27 16.83 -11.16 -5.14
N ASP A 28 16.68 -10.79 -6.42
CA ASP A 28 17.64 -9.95 -7.13
C ASP A 28 17.87 -8.61 -6.43
N ILE A 29 16.79 -7.93 -6.01
CA ILE A 29 16.88 -6.69 -5.24
C ILE A 29 17.60 -6.94 -3.91
N ARG A 30 17.30 -8.03 -3.22
CA ARG A 30 17.91 -8.38 -1.94
C ARG A 30 19.42 -8.62 -2.09
N GLN A 31 19.83 -9.34 -3.12
CA GLN A 31 21.25 -9.64 -3.39
C GLN A 31 22.02 -8.40 -3.86
N ALA A 32 21.36 -7.48 -4.55
CA ALA A 32 21.97 -6.22 -5.01
C ALA A 32 22.13 -5.17 -3.90
N TRP A 33 21.61 -5.43 -2.70
CA TRP A 33 21.70 -4.49 -1.59
C TRP A 33 23.16 -4.30 -1.13
N ASN A 34 23.50 -3.06 -0.88
CA ASN A 34 24.73 -2.71 -0.16
C ASN A 34 24.49 -1.44 0.70
N PRO A 35 25.29 -1.21 1.75
CA PRO A 35 25.08 -0.09 2.67
C PRO A 35 25.10 1.30 2.02
N SER A 36 25.75 1.47 0.87
CA SER A 36 25.82 2.76 0.18
C SER A 36 24.52 3.16 -0.53
N ILE A 37 23.61 2.21 -0.78
CA ILE A 37 22.33 2.50 -1.43
C ILE A 37 21.40 3.28 -0.50
N GLY A 38 21.45 3.01 0.79
CA GLY A 38 20.56 3.59 1.79
C GLY A 38 19.14 2.97 1.79
N GLY A 39 18.54 2.89 2.97
CA GLY A 39 17.25 2.20 3.17
C GLY A 39 16.10 2.79 2.37
N ARG A 40 16.07 4.13 2.19
CA ARG A 40 14.99 4.80 1.44
C ARG A 40 15.00 4.43 -0.05
N ALA A 41 16.17 4.42 -0.67
CA ALA A 41 16.29 4.03 -2.08
C ALA A 41 15.93 2.56 -2.28
N TRP A 42 16.32 1.71 -1.33
CA TRP A 42 16.00 0.29 -1.34
C TRP A 42 14.50 0.03 -1.14
N GLY A 43 13.85 0.69 -0.19
CA GLY A 43 12.40 0.63 -0.01
C GLY A 43 11.63 1.09 -1.25
N ARG A 44 12.15 2.10 -1.96
CA ARG A 44 11.59 2.55 -3.24
C ARG A 44 11.66 1.47 -4.32
N GLN A 45 12.79 0.76 -4.45
CA GLN A 45 12.92 -0.34 -5.42
C GLN A 45 11.91 -1.46 -5.15
N HIS A 46 11.71 -1.85 -3.88
CA HIS A 46 10.68 -2.82 -3.51
C HIS A 46 9.28 -2.32 -3.83
N SER A 47 8.99 -1.05 -3.58
CA SER A 47 7.70 -0.44 -3.92
C SER A 47 7.45 -0.41 -5.43
N ASP A 48 8.46 -0.04 -6.23
CA ASP A 48 8.34 0.03 -7.69
C ASP A 48 8.15 -1.37 -8.31
N LEU A 49 8.83 -2.39 -7.78
CA LEU A 49 8.59 -3.78 -8.17
C LEU A 49 7.17 -4.22 -7.85
N MET A 50 6.69 -3.90 -6.64
CA MET A 50 5.33 -4.26 -6.23
C MET A 50 4.28 -3.52 -7.07
N ASP A 51 4.49 -2.24 -7.39
CA ASP A 51 3.63 -1.48 -8.30
C ASP A 51 3.48 -2.18 -9.66
N THR A 52 4.60 -2.68 -10.21
CA THR A 52 4.58 -3.38 -11.50
C THR A 52 3.81 -4.69 -11.42
N ALA A 53 3.99 -5.45 -10.34
CA ALA A 53 3.24 -6.69 -10.11
C ALA A 53 1.74 -6.42 -9.94
N VAL A 54 1.35 -5.45 -9.09
CA VAL A 54 -0.06 -5.12 -8.84
C VAL A 54 -0.76 -4.61 -10.10
N ARG A 55 -0.08 -3.78 -10.91
CA ARG A 55 -0.63 -3.35 -12.21
C ARG A 55 -0.94 -4.53 -13.09
N ARG A 56 -0.02 -5.49 -13.22
CA ARG A 56 -0.25 -6.68 -14.05
C ARG A 56 -1.41 -7.54 -13.52
N LEU A 57 -1.52 -7.71 -12.21
CA LEU A 57 -2.65 -8.42 -11.61
C LEU A 57 -3.98 -7.74 -11.92
N PHE A 58 -4.03 -6.43 -11.87
CA PHE A 58 -5.22 -5.66 -12.20
C PHE A 58 -5.57 -5.72 -13.70
N GLU A 59 -4.59 -5.64 -14.59
CA GLU A 59 -4.78 -5.85 -16.03
C GLU A 59 -5.37 -7.22 -16.33
N LEU A 60 -4.84 -8.28 -15.70
CA LEU A 60 -5.39 -9.63 -15.83
C LEU A 60 -6.83 -9.74 -15.30
N ALA A 61 -7.15 -9.00 -14.23
CA ALA A 61 -8.52 -8.95 -13.73
C ALA A 61 -9.47 -8.31 -14.76
N CYS A 62 -9.04 -7.23 -15.42
CA CYS A 62 -9.79 -6.62 -16.55
C CYS A 62 -9.96 -7.62 -17.70
N GLU A 63 -8.88 -8.31 -18.10
CA GLU A 63 -8.91 -9.30 -19.18
C GLU A 63 -9.88 -10.46 -18.86
N ARG A 64 -9.90 -10.94 -17.63
CA ARG A 64 -10.74 -12.07 -17.20
C ARG A 64 -12.20 -11.70 -17.00
N SER A 65 -12.46 -10.54 -16.41
CA SER A 65 -13.83 -10.05 -16.20
C SER A 65 -14.48 -9.54 -17.48
N GLY A 66 -13.67 -9.16 -18.48
CA GLY A 66 -14.15 -8.49 -19.70
C GLY A 66 -14.59 -7.05 -19.45
N GLU A 67 -14.26 -6.47 -18.29
CA GLU A 67 -14.64 -5.11 -17.90
C GLU A 67 -13.50 -4.11 -18.10
N ALA A 68 -13.86 -2.88 -18.46
CA ALA A 68 -12.92 -1.77 -18.46
C ALA A 68 -12.64 -1.31 -17.01
N PRO A 69 -11.44 -0.77 -16.70
CA PRO A 69 -11.09 -0.28 -15.37
C PRO A 69 -11.76 1.06 -15.01
N SER A 70 -13.00 1.26 -15.46
CA SER A 70 -13.77 2.47 -15.15
C SER A 70 -14.40 2.36 -13.78
N ASN A 71 -14.41 3.48 -13.05
CA ASN A 71 -15.00 3.60 -11.71
C ASN A 71 -14.36 2.71 -10.62
N ILE A 72 -13.17 2.15 -10.88
CA ILE A 72 -12.39 1.42 -9.88
C ILE A 72 -10.91 1.82 -9.99
N THR A 73 -10.27 2.03 -8.86
CA THR A 73 -8.84 2.30 -8.78
C THR A 73 -8.20 1.53 -7.64
N VAL A 74 -6.94 1.15 -7.82
CA VAL A 74 -6.12 0.51 -6.80
C VAL A 74 -5.10 1.53 -6.31
N ILE A 75 -5.08 1.75 -5.01
CA ILE A 75 -4.17 2.67 -4.34
C ILE A 75 -3.32 1.94 -3.31
N ALA A 76 -2.07 2.33 -3.20
CA ALA A 76 -1.18 1.93 -2.12
C ALA A 76 -1.41 2.84 -0.91
N THR A 77 -1.38 2.28 0.29
CA THR A 77 -1.53 3.02 1.54
C THR A 77 -0.40 2.69 2.52
N GLY A 78 -0.32 3.42 3.62
CA GLY A 78 0.70 3.20 4.64
C GLY A 78 2.13 3.29 4.11
N GLY A 79 3.05 2.46 4.61
CA GLY A 79 4.45 2.45 4.18
C GLY A 79 4.64 2.15 2.68
N TYR A 80 3.71 1.41 2.08
CA TYR A 80 3.69 1.17 0.63
C TYR A 80 3.24 2.41 -0.13
N GLY A 81 2.28 3.16 0.38
CA GLY A 81 1.87 4.46 -0.16
C GLY A 81 3.03 5.44 -0.22
N GLN A 82 3.81 5.54 0.85
CA GLN A 82 5.01 6.39 0.98
C GLN A 82 6.21 5.93 0.14
N LYS A 83 6.12 4.85 -0.63
CA LYS A 83 7.25 4.20 -1.34
C LYS A 83 8.41 3.81 -0.42
N CYS A 84 8.10 3.36 0.78
CA CYS A 84 9.05 2.93 1.80
C CYS A 84 8.85 1.45 2.18
N LEU A 85 8.50 0.60 1.21
CA LEU A 85 8.21 -0.81 1.43
C LEU A 85 9.49 -1.55 1.84
N ALA A 86 9.55 -2.02 3.09
CA ALA A 86 10.62 -2.89 3.53
C ALA A 86 10.39 -4.32 3.00
N PRO A 87 11.44 -5.14 2.84
CA PRO A 87 11.34 -6.49 2.24
C PRO A 87 10.33 -7.41 2.92
N TRP A 88 10.10 -7.22 4.21
CA TRP A 88 9.23 -8.05 5.05
C TRP A 88 7.97 -7.31 5.51
N SER A 89 7.73 -6.11 4.99
CA SER A 89 6.52 -5.35 5.27
C SER A 89 5.30 -5.97 4.60
N ASP A 90 4.16 -5.76 5.23
CA ASP A 90 2.87 -6.00 4.60
C ASP A 90 2.68 -5.03 3.42
N VAL A 91 1.92 -5.45 2.43
CA VAL A 91 1.53 -4.64 1.27
C VAL A 91 0.11 -4.17 1.48
N ASP A 92 -0.06 -2.88 1.75
CA ASP A 92 -1.37 -2.30 2.04
C ASP A 92 -1.98 -1.73 0.75
N LEU A 93 -3.11 -2.32 0.33
CA LEU A 93 -3.86 -1.96 -0.86
C LEU A 93 -5.27 -1.52 -0.50
N THR A 94 -5.75 -0.46 -1.11
CA THR A 94 -7.16 -0.08 -1.06
C THR A 94 -7.75 -0.09 -2.46
N PHE A 95 -8.85 -0.81 -2.61
CA PHE A 95 -9.69 -0.78 -3.80
C PHE A 95 -10.73 0.31 -3.59
N LEU A 96 -10.59 1.40 -4.34
CA LEU A 96 -11.50 2.53 -4.30
C LEU A 96 -12.45 2.43 -5.49
N VAL A 97 -13.75 2.54 -5.22
CA VAL A 97 -14.82 2.55 -6.23
C VAL A 97 -15.63 3.82 -6.16
N ASP A 98 -16.26 4.18 -7.25
CA ASP A 98 -17.10 5.37 -7.31
C ASP A 98 -18.35 5.22 -6.43
N ARG A 99 -19.04 4.08 -6.52
CA ARG A 99 -20.27 3.74 -5.80
C ARG A 99 -20.12 2.41 -5.10
N THR A 100 -20.98 2.14 -4.15
CA THR A 100 -21.02 0.86 -3.41
C THR A 100 -21.51 -0.29 -4.31
N ASP A 101 -20.82 -0.53 -5.40
CA ASP A 101 -21.05 -1.64 -6.31
C ASP A 101 -19.97 -2.69 -6.08
N ASP A 102 -20.29 -3.96 -6.35
CA ASP A 102 -19.33 -5.06 -6.30
C ASP A 102 -19.09 -5.57 -7.74
N PRO A 103 -18.32 -4.84 -8.55
CA PRO A 103 -18.09 -5.21 -9.94
C PRO A 103 -17.26 -6.49 -10.04
N PRO A 104 -17.51 -7.35 -11.06
CA PRO A 104 -16.75 -8.59 -11.26
C PRO A 104 -15.24 -8.40 -11.28
N ILE A 105 -14.75 -7.31 -11.87
CA ILE A 105 -13.33 -6.95 -11.89
C ILE A 105 -12.72 -6.84 -10.48
N LEU A 106 -13.48 -6.37 -9.49
CA LEU A 106 -13.01 -6.25 -8.11
C LEU A 106 -12.73 -7.62 -7.50
N ARG A 107 -13.63 -8.58 -7.73
CA ARG A 107 -13.46 -9.96 -7.23
C ARG A 107 -12.27 -10.64 -7.89
N GLU A 108 -12.12 -10.50 -9.21
CA GLU A 108 -10.99 -11.03 -9.95
C GLU A 108 -9.66 -10.41 -9.48
N ALA A 109 -9.61 -9.08 -9.32
CA ALA A 109 -8.42 -8.39 -8.83
C ALA A 109 -8.04 -8.83 -7.41
N PHE A 110 -9.01 -8.91 -6.51
CA PHE A 110 -8.81 -9.39 -5.15
C PHE A 110 -8.30 -10.85 -5.15
N GLN A 111 -8.94 -11.75 -5.91
CA GLN A 111 -8.53 -13.15 -5.99
C GLN A 111 -7.09 -13.28 -6.51
N LEU A 112 -6.74 -12.56 -7.57
CA LEU A 112 -5.38 -12.58 -8.12
C LEU A 112 -4.35 -12.04 -7.13
N VAL A 113 -4.65 -10.97 -6.42
CA VAL A 113 -3.78 -10.42 -5.38
C VAL A 113 -3.55 -11.45 -4.28
N MET A 114 -4.61 -12.11 -3.79
CA MET A 114 -4.50 -13.12 -2.75
C MET A 114 -3.75 -14.38 -3.22
N ASP A 115 -4.01 -14.82 -4.44
CA ASP A 115 -3.34 -16.00 -5.00
C ASP A 115 -1.84 -15.76 -5.23
N VAL A 116 -1.48 -14.60 -5.77
CA VAL A 116 -0.08 -14.32 -6.12
C VAL A 116 0.71 -13.82 -4.92
N LEU A 117 0.22 -12.80 -4.21
CA LEU A 117 0.99 -12.18 -3.13
C LEU A 117 0.94 -13.02 -1.87
N LEU A 118 -0.25 -13.37 -1.38
CA LEU A 118 -0.38 -14.07 -0.11
C LEU A 118 -0.04 -15.57 -0.26
N SER A 119 -0.70 -16.28 -1.17
CA SER A 119 -0.54 -17.73 -1.29
C SER A 119 0.77 -18.11 -1.99
N GLY A 120 1.10 -17.45 -3.10
CA GLY A 120 2.26 -17.74 -3.92
C GLY A 120 3.57 -17.20 -3.34
N CYS A 121 3.59 -15.94 -2.91
CA CYS A 121 4.80 -15.28 -2.42
C CYS A 121 4.91 -15.20 -0.90
N ARG A 122 3.87 -15.59 -0.15
CA ARG A 122 3.77 -15.45 1.32
C ARG A 122 3.99 -14.01 1.80
N ILE A 123 3.56 -13.05 0.99
CA ILE A 123 3.56 -11.64 1.35
C ILE A 123 2.24 -11.36 2.04
N LYS A 124 2.29 -10.79 3.24
CA LYS A 124 1.08 -10.33 3.90
C LYS A 124 0.48 -9.16 3.16
N VAL A 125 -0.82 -9.20 2.95
CA VAL A 125 -1.57 -8.14 2.26
C VAL A 125 -2.60 -7.57 3.22
N GLY A 126 -2.44 -6.29 3.56
CA GLY A 126 -3.50 -5.49 4.11
C GLY A 126 -4.39 -5.02 2.96
N TYR A 127 -5.69 -5.24 3.05
CA TYR A 127 -6.58 -4.77 2.01
C TYR A 127 -7.80 -4.06 2.60
N ALA A 128 -8.25 -3.04 1.90
CA ALA A 128 -9.49 -2.35 2.20
C ALA A 128 -10.29 -2.14 0.92
N TYR A 129 -11.59 -2.12 1.05
CA TYR A 129 -12.53 -1.69 0.03
C TYR A 129 -13.20 -0.41 0.53
N ARG A 130 -13.27 0.61 -0.30
CA ARG A 130 -13.89 1.90 0.02
C ARG A 130 -14.64 2.44 -1.18
N SER A 131 -15.80 3.03 -0.93
CA SER A 131 -16.51 3.80 -1.94
C SER A 131 -16.32 5.31 -1.72
N MET A 132 -16.49 6.09 -2.77
CA MET A 132 -16.53 7.54 -2.66
C MET A 132 -17.67 8.00 -1.74
N ASP A 133 -18.80 7.29 -1.73
CA ASP A 133 -19.92 7.61 -0.85
C ASP A 133 -19.55 7.49 0.63
N GLU A 134 -18.80 6.45 1.02
CA GLU A 134 -18.29 6.30 2.39
C GLU A 134 -17.33 7.43 2.78
N ILE A 135 -16.45 7.81 1.86
CA ILE A 135 -15.46 8.88 2.11
C ILE A 135 -16.18 10.23 2.28
N LEU A 136 -17.18 10.50 1.42
CA LEU A 136 -17.99 11.72 1.48
C LEU A 136 -18.89 11.80 2.70
N ALA A 137 -19.42 10.66 3.17
CA ALA A 137 -20.25 10.60 4.36
C ALA A 137 -19.48 10.99 5.63
N GLY A 138 -18.14 10.91 5.61
CA GLY A 138 -17.30 11.16 6.77
C GLY A 138 -17.38 10.04 7.81
N GLY A 139 -16.80 10.28 8.98
CA GLY A 139 -16.85 9.30 10.08
C GLY A 139 -15.86 8.14 9.95
N LEU A 140 -14.88 8.26 9.06
CA LEU A 140 -13.76 7.32 9.00
C LEU A 140 -12.98 7.35 10.31
N ASP A 141 -12.63 6.18 10.82
CA ASP A 141 -11.76 6.07 11.99
C ASP A 141 -10.38 6.67 11.71
N HIS A 142 -9.71 7.09 12.77
CA HIS A 142 -8.43 7.79 12.68
C HIS A 142 -7.33 6.96 11.98
N GLN A 143 -7.35 5.64 12.15
CA GLN A 143 -6.39 4.74 11.51
C GLN A 143 -6.59 4.71 9.99
N THR A 144 -7.84 4.60 9.55
CA THR A 144 -8.23 4.69 8.13
C THR A 144 -7.87 6.06 7.55
N GLN A 145 -8.15 7.16 8.29
CA GLN A 145 -7.77 8.50 7.85
C GLN A 145 -6.25 8.62 7.64
N THR A 146 -5.46 8.12 8.58
CA THR A 146 -3.99 8.12 8.45
C THR A 146 -3.53 7.31 7.24
N ALA A 147 -4.11 6.13 6.99
CA ALA A 147 -3.73 5.29 5.86
C ALA A 147 -4.05 5.95 4.51
N LEU A 148 -5.20 6.64 4.41
CA LEU A 148 -5.62 7.32 3.19
C LEU A 148 -4.81 8.61 2.93
N LEU A 149 -4.30 9.27 3.97
CA LEU A 149 -3.46 10.46 3.82
C LEU A 149 -2.17 10.17 3.03
N ASP A 150 -1.60 9.00 3.24
CA ASP A 150 -0.41 8.52 2.55
C ASP A 150 -0.74 7.74 1.27
N SER A 151 -1.97 7.86 0.75
CA SER A 151 -2.41 7.10 -0.40
C SER A 151 -1.67 7.50 -1.68
N ARG A 152 -1.47 6.52 -2.55
CA ARG A 152 -0.80 6.71 -3.84
C ARG A 152 -1.45 5.84 -4.91
N PHE A 153 -1.73 6.46 -6.04
CA PHE A 153 -2.27 5.75 -7.22
C PHE A 153 -1.32 4.66 -7.72
N ILE A 154 -1.87 3.47 -7.98
CA ILE A 154 -1.16 2.38 -8.66
C ILE A 154 -1.71 2.16 -10.07
N CYS A 155 -3.01 1.85 -10.19
CA CYS A 155 -3.67 1.54 -11.46
C CYS A 155 -5.19 1.69 -11.37
N GLY A 156 -5.86 1.57 -12.50
CA GLY A 156 -7.30 1.73 -12.62
C GLY A 156 -7.70 3.13 -13.11
N ASP A 157 -8.87 3.60 -12.71
CA ASP A 157 -9.40 4.90 -13.10
C ASP A 157 -8.67 6.05 -12.41
N ARG A 158 -7.84 6.74 -13.16
CA ARG A 158 -7.07 7.89 -12.68
C ARG A 158 -7.96 9.07 -12.30
N ASN A 159 -9.06 9.30 -13.00
CA ASN A 159 -9.96 10.41 -12.69
C ASN A 159 -10.68 10.18 -11.36
N LEU A 160 -11.03 8.92 -11.05
CA LEU A 160 -11.58 8.57 -9.75
C LEU A 160 -10.58 8.86 -8.63
N TYR A 161 -9.31 8.49 -8.81
CA TYR A 161 -8.27 8.79 -7.83
C TYR A 161 -8.07 10.30 -7.63
N ASP A 162 -7.96 11.08 -8.71
CA ASP A 162 -7.73 12.51 -8.63
C ASP A 162 -8.91 13.24 -7.95
N ARG A 163 -10.14 12.77 -8.19
CA ARG A 163 -11.34 13.25 -7.50
C ARG A 163 -11.31 12.89 -6.01
N PHE A 164 -10.96 11.65 -5.68
CA PHE A 164 -10.80 11.20 -4.29
C PHE A 164 -9.76 12.04 -3.56
N ASP A 165 -8.57 12.19 -4.11
CA ASP A 165 -7.44 12.92 -3.53
C ASP A 165 -7.82 14.37 -3.21
N SER A 166 -8.43 15.05 -4.19
CA SER A 166 -8.90 16.44 -4.03
C SER A 166 -9.96 16.58 -2.94
N ILE A 167 -10.96 15.69 -2.90
CA ILE A 167 -12.03 15.74 -1.92
C ILE A 167 -11.49 15.37 -0.53
N TYR A 168 -10.73 14.30 -0.43
CA TYR A 168 -10.22 13.81 0.84
C TYR A 168 -9.35 14.86 1.54
N HIS A 169 -8.39 15.43 0.83
CA HIS A 169 -7.55 16.50 1.37
C HIS A 169 -8.33 17.80 1.66
N GLY A 170 -9.37 18.10 0.90
CA GLY A 170 -10.23 19.25 1.11
C GLY A 170 -11.17 19.14 2.31
N THR A 171 -11.55 17.93 2.69
CA THR A 171 -12.51 17.68 3.79
C THR A 171 -11.84 17.32 5.11
N LEU A 172 -10.55 16.98 5.10
CA LEU A 172 -9.80 16.61 6.30
C LEU A 172 -9.68 17.80 7.27
N GLN A 173 -10.24 17.66 8.47
CA GLN A 173 -10.11 18.63 9.54
C GLN A 173 -8.73 18.49 10.19
N MET A 174 -7.73 19.20 9.66
CA MET A 174 -6.32 19.03 10.02
C MET A 174 -6.07 19.18 11.53
N ALA A 175 -6.74 20.14 12.21
CA ALA A 175 -6.55 20.34 13.65
C ALA A 175 -7.02 19.13 14.46
N ASP A 176 -8.19 18.59 14.13
CA ASP A 176 -8.74 17.41 14.80
C ASP A 176 -7.90 16.17 14.50
N PHE A 177 -7.45 16.02 13.26
CA PHE A 177 -6.55 14.93 12.87
C PHE A 177 -5.24 14.95 13.66
N LEU A 178 -4.57 16.10 13.76
CA LEU A 178 -3.32 16.24 14.51
C LEU A 178 -3.52 16.00 16.02
N PHE A 179 -4.64 16.47 16.58
CA PHE A 179 -4.98 16.20 17.97
C PHE A 179 -5.14 14.70 18.24
N GLN A 180 -5.92 14.00 17.42
CA GLN A 180 -6.12 12.56 17.53
C GLN A 180 -4.82 11.80 17.32
N LYS A 181 -3.98 12.21 16.36
CA LYS A 181 -2.68 11.59 16.09
C LYS A 181 -1.71 11.73 17.27
N SER A 182 -1.69 12.89 17.89
CA SER A 182 -0.89 13.13 19.10
C SER A 182 -1.36 12.23 20.26
N ALA A 183 -2.66 12.12 20.48
CA ALA A 183 -3.23 11.27 21.53
C ALA A 183 -2.94 9.78 21.29
N GLU A 184 -3.06 9.32 20.03
CA GLU A 184 -2.68 7.95 19.63
C GLU A 184 -1.20 7.67 19.95
N ARG A 185 -0.29 8.56 19.56
CA ARG A 185 1.14 8.42 19.82
C ARG A 185 1.47 8.40 21.32
N GLN A 186 0.83 9.25 22.13
CA GLN A 186 0.97 9.19 23.58
C GLN A 186 0.53 7.84 24.15
N SER A 187 -0.63 7.34 23.72
CA SER A 187 -1.15 6.04 24.17
C SER A 187 -0.20 4.88 23.82
N ILE A 188 0.40 4.90 22.64
CA ILE A 188 1.37 3.89 22.20
C ILE A 188 2.64 3.96 23.06
N ARG A 189 3.16 5.18 23.31
CA ARG A 189 4.34 5.38 24.17
C ARG A 189 4.11 4.85 25.58
N HIS A 190 2.97 5.15 26.20
CA HIS A 190 2.62 4.60 27.52
C HIS A 190 2.61 3.07 27.54
N ARG A 191 2.08 2.42 26.50
CA ARG A 191 2.04 0.95 26.41
C ARG A 191 3.41 0.31 26.20
N ASN A 192 4.28 0.95 25.43
CA ASN A 192 5.59 0.41 25.04
C ASN A 192 6.73 0.82 26.00
N GLY A 193 6.41 1.52 27.09
CA GLY A 193 7.40 2.11 27.99
C GLY A 193 7.94 3.43 27.44
N GLU A 194 7.91 4.47 28.26
CA GLU A 194 8.29 5.84 27.87
C GLU A 194 9.79 6.04 27.67
N SER A 195 10.58 5.02 27.98
CA SER A 195 12.04 5.08 27.94
C SER A 195 12.60 4.66 26.58
N ALA A 196 13.47 5.48 26.02
CA ALA A 196 14.31 5.09 24.88
C ALA A 196 15.42 4.09 25.27
N PHE A 197 15.61 3.80 26.56
CA PHE A 197 16.66 2.94 27.09
C PHE A 197 16.11 1.56 27.50
N LEU A 198 15.33 0.95 26.62
CA LEU A 198 14.86 -0.42 26.78
C LEU A 198 15.96 -1.41 26.36
N LEU A 199 16.02 -2.59 27.03
CA LEU A 199 16.95 -3.66 26.65
C LEU A 199 16.75 -4.13 25.21
N GLU A 200 15.50 -4.14 24.75
CA GLU A 200 15.12 -4.41 23.35
C GLU A 200 14.28 -3.24 22.84
N PRO A 201 14.89 -2.21 22.23
CA PRO A 201 14.16 -1.05 21.74
C PRO A 201 13.32 -1.41 20.51
N ASP A 202 12.03 -1.05 20.53
CA ASP A 202 11.18 -1.12 19.36
C ASP A 202 11.51 0.05 18.41
N VAL A 203 12.25 -0.25 17.34
CA VAL A 203 12.70 0.75 16.35
C VAL A 203 11.54 1.32 15.51
N LYS A 204 10.36 0.71 15.54
CA LYS A 204 9.17 1.16 14.81
C LYS A 204 8.26 1.99 15.70
N GLU A 205 7.85 1.47 16.85
CA GLU A 205 6.81 2.05 17.69
C GLU A 205 7.37 2.72 18.97
N GLY A 206 8.63 2.46 19.33
CA GLY A 206 9.29 3.04 20.50
C GLY A 206 9.49 4.55 20.37
N ALA A 207 9.82 5.20 21.49
CA ALA A 207 10.11 6.63 21.53
C ALA A 207 11.29 6.98 20.60
N GLY A 208 11.11 7.93 19.66
CA GLY A 208 12.07 8.27 18.63
C GLY A 208 12.17 7.26 17.49
N GLY A 209 11.29 6.27 17.43
CA GLY A 209 11.23 5.25 16.38
C GLY A 209 10.67 5.77 15.06
N LEU A 210 10.59 4.87 14.08
CA LEU A 210 10.17 5.20 12.70
C LEU A 210 8.79 5.89 12.64
N ARG A 211 7.85 5.47 13.47
CA ARG A 211 6.51 6.06 13.52
C ARG A 211 6.50 7.52 14.01
N ASP A 212 7.41 7.90 14.89
CA ASP A 212 7.53 9.30 15.31
C ASP A 212 8.00 10.18 14.16
N ILE A 213 8.96 9.69 13.37
CA ILE A 213 9.46 10.39 12.18
C ILE A 213 8.38 10.50 11.09
N GLN A 214 7.59 9.43 10.88
CA GLN A 214 6.51 9.42 9.90
C GLN A 214 5.32 10.30 10.31
N SER A 215 5.16 10.61 11.60
CA SER A 215 4.06 11.41 12.13
C SER A 215 4.40 12.90 12.25
N ALA A 216 5.68 13.26 12.06
CA ALA A 216 6.18 14.63 12.12
C ALA A 216 6.02 15.34 10.77
#